data_437d2842dfbd688e65f7a6e03cfb4e39
#
_entry.id   437d2842dfbd688e65f7a6e03cfb4e39
#
_cell.length_a   1.000
_cell.length_b   1.000
_cell.length_c   1.000
_cell.angle_alpha   90.00
_cell.angle_beta   90.00
_cell.angle_gamma   90.00
#
_symmetry.space_group_name_H-M   'P 1'
#
loop_
_entity.id
_entity.type
_entity.pdbx_description
1 polymer ?
#
loop_
_entity_poly.entity_id
_entity_poly.type
_entity_poly.pdbx_seq_one_letter_code
_entity_poly.pdbx_strand_id
1 'polypeptide(L)'
;MALNGSMPLVNSLTEGEIRAVLGRMGLLVPGDRLVCVPLDGGISSDIWRVEIGARKYCLKRALAQLKVSRVWEAPVERNDAEWKWLAAAQAIWPGAVPRLVRQDRDAGLFVMEYLEPDRYPNWKSQLRDGILREETAVAVGERLAAIHAATAGRPEIVAAFDNGDTFYAIRLEPYLVATGRVHTDLAAQLEALAAATLATKRALVHGDVS
;
A
#
# COMPACT_ATOMS: atom_id res chain seq x y z
N MET A 1 -32.51 -8.17 -7.83
CA MET A 1 -31.82 -8.86 -8.94
C MET A 1 -30.34 -8.59 -8.75
N ALA A 2 -29.62 -9.53 -8.14
CA ALA A 2 -28.20 -9.38 -7.78
C ALA A 2 -27.36 -9.64 -9.04
N LEU A 3 -26.63 -8.63 -9.49
CA LEU A 3 -25.60 -8.77 -10.52
C LEU A 3 -24.34 -9.33 -9.87
N ASN A 4 -24.28 -10.65 -9.71
CA ASN A 4 -23.06 -11.39 -9.46
C ASN A 4 -22.27 -11.46 -10.79
N GLY A 5 -21.68 -10.37 -11.20
CA GLY A 5 -20.67 -10.31 -12.24
C GLY A 5 -19.31 -10.30 -11.57
N SER A 6 -18.73 -11.47 -11.32
CA SER A 6 -17.31 -11.65 -11.02
C SER A 6 -16.53 -11.02 -12.17
N MET A 7 -16.03 -9.78 -12.01
CA MET A 7 -15.07 -9.21 -12.94
C MET A 7 -13.87 -10.15 -13.01
N PRO A 8 -13.37 -10.48 -14.20
CA PRO A 8 -12.16 -11.30 -14.32
C PRO A 8 -11.04 -10.58 -13.53
N LEU A 9 -10.40 -11.30 -12.61
CA LEU A 9 -9.23 -10.84 -11.87
C LEU A 9 -8.09 -10.66 -12.90
N VAL A 10 -8.01 -9.47 -13.47
CA VAL A 10 -6.94 -9.10 -14.40
C VAL A 10 -5.63 -9.21 -13.64
N ASN A 11 -4.87 -10.25 -13.92
CA ASN A 11 -3.48 -10.43 -13.46
C ASN A 11 -3.24 -10.76 -11.96
N SER A 12 -4.12 -11.48 -11.27
CA SER A 12 -3.77 -12.06 -9.96
C SER A 12 -2.70 -13.14 -10.12
N LEU A 13 -1.79 -13.21 -9.12
CA LEU A 13 -0.80 -14.29 -9.04
C LEU A 13 -1.47 -15.66 -8.93
N THR A 14 -0.93 -16.63 -9.64
CA THR A 14 -1.26 -18.04 -9.44
C THR A 14 -0.45 -18.61 -8.27
N GLU A 15 -0.92 -19.71 -7.67
CA GLU A 15 -0.15 -20.41 -6.64
C GLU A 15 1.24 -20.84 -7.13
N GLY A 16 1.35 -21.25 -8.40
CA GLY A 16 2.61 -21.62 -9.03
C GLY A 16 3.61 -20.47 -9.08
N GLU A 17 3.16 -19.27 -9.44
CA GLU A 17 3.99 -18.05 -9.44
C GLU A 17 4.40 -17.65 -8.01
N ILE A 18 3.47 -17.72 -7.04
CA ILE A 18 3.77 -17.46 -5.63
C ILE A 18 4.83 -18.45 -5.14
N ARG A 19 4.68 -19.73 -5.43
CA ARG A 19 5.63 -20.79 -5.07
C ARG A 19 7.02 -20.52 -5.65
N ALA A 20 7.10 -20.15 -6.93
CA ALA A 20 8.36 -19.85 -7.60
C ALA A 20 9.07 -18.64 -6.97
N VAL A 21 8.34 -17.57 -6.69
CA VAL A 21 8.89 -16.36 -6.05
C VAL A 21 9.37 -16.65 -4.63
N LEU A 22 8.55 -17.32 -3.81
CA LEU A 22 8.95 -17.67 -2.44
C LEU A 22 10.18 -18.59 -2.40
N GLY A 23 10.32 -19.47 -3.39
CA GLY A 23 11.52 -20.30 -3.58
C GLY A 23 12.75 -19.45 -3.88
N ARG A 24 12.67 -18.51 -4.83
CA ARG A 24 13.79 -17.57 -5.12
C ARG A 24 14.17 -16.72 -3.92
N MET A 25 13.19 -16.32 -3.11
CA MET A 25 13.43 -15.57 -1.87
C MET A 25 14.05 -16.41 -0.75
N GLY A 26 14.16 -17.73 -0.90
CA GLY A 26 14.63 -18.65 0.15
C GLY A 26 13.66 -18.81 1.31
N LEU A 27 12.38 -18.47 1.12
CA LEU A 27 11.33 -18.61 2.13
C LEU A 27 10.64 -19.97 2.08
N LEU A 28 10.64 -20.61 0.91
CA LEU A 28 10.04 -21.90 0.62
C LEU A 28 11.12 -22.86 0.09
N VAL A 29 11.20 -24.06 0.64
CA VAL A 29 12.07 -25.12 0.13
C VAL A 29 11.26 -26.25 -0.49
N PRO A 30 11.87 -27.11 -1.37
CA PRO A 30 11.21 -28.29 -1.92
C PRO A 30 10.63 -29.18 -0.82
N GLY A 31 9.35 -29.54 -0.95
CA GLY A 31 8.64 -30.36 0.04
C GLY A 31 7.83 -29.56 1.07
N ASP A 32 8.04 -28.27 1.19
CA ASP A 32 7.21 -27.44 2.08
C ASP A 32 5.74 -27.41 1.61
N ARG A 33 4.85 -27.55 2.59
CA ARG A 33 3.42 -27.30 2.37
C ARG A 33 3.21 -25.78 2.29
N LEU A 34 2.64 -25.35 1.18
CA LEU A 34 2.24 -23.97 0.95
C LEU A 34 0.71 -23.87 0.90
N VAL A 35 0.16 -22.89 1.60
CA VAL A 35 -1.25 -22.50 1.48
C VAL A 35 -1.30 -21.04 1.09
N CYS A 36 -2.04 -20.72 0.02
CA CYS A 36 -2.20 -19.35 -0.49
C CYS A 36 -3.68 -18.96 -0.39
N VAL A 37 -3.97 -17.87 0.30
CA VAL A 37 -5.31 -17.33 0.45
C VAL A 37 -5.31 -15.87 -0.02
N PRO A 38 -6.06 -15.53 -1.08
CA PRO A 38 -6.18 -14.13 -1.49
C PRO A 38 -6.85 -13.32 -0.38
N LEU A 39 -6.40 -12.08 -0.18
CA LEU A 39 -6.98 -11.15 0.78
C LEU A 39 -7.74 -10.06 0.04
N ASP A 40 -8.93 -9.76 0.54
CA ASP A 40 -9.79 -8.72 0.01
C ASP A 40 -9.33 -7.31 0.42
N GLY A 41 -9.79 -6.29 -0.31
CA GLY A 41 -9.60 -4.88 0.04
C GLY A 41 -8.46 -4.15 -0.67
N GLY A 42 -7.65 -4.85 -1.46
CA GLY A 42 -6.61 -4.22 -2.28
C GLY A 42 -7.14 -3.79 -3.66
N ILE A 43 -7.48 -2.50 -3.85
CA ILE A 43 -7.85 -1.97 -5.18
C ILE A 43 -6.64 -1.89 -6.10
N SER A 44 -5.50 -1.45 -5.57
CA SER A 44 -4.26 -1.20 -6.32
C SER A 44 -3.23 -2.31 -6.18
N SER A 45 -3.50 -3.33 -5.39
CA SER A 45 -2.55 -4.39 -5.08
C SER A 45 -3.21 -5.76 -5.07
N ASP A 46 -2.43 -6.77 -5.42
CA ASP A 46 -2.73 -8.17 -5.22
C ASP A 46 -2.09 -8.58 -3.90
N ILE A 47 -2.92 -9.02 -2.94
CA ILE A 47 -2.50 -9.28 -1.57
C ILE A 47 -2.88 -10.71 -1.21
N TRP A 48 -1.92 -11.45 -0.64
CA TRP A 48 -2.10 -12.86 -0.27
C TRP A 48 -1.62 -13.13 1.14
N ARG A 49 -2.40 -13.89 1.90
CA ARG A 49 -1.89 -14.61 3.05
C ARG A 49 -1.23 -15.89 2.54
N VAL A 50 0.04 -16.07 2.86
CA VAL A 50 0.80 -17.28 2.51
C VAL A 50 1.25 -17.97 3.79
N GLU A 51 0.98 -19.28 3.88
CA GLU A 51 1.34 -20.11 5.04
C GLU A 51 2.36 -21.16 4.59
N ILE A 52 3.50 -21.19 5.26
CA ILE A 52 4.60 -22.14 5.02
C ILE A 52 4.86 -22.86 6.34
N GLY A 53 4.33 -24.08 6.48
CA GLY A 53 4.29 -24.77 7.77
C GLY A 53 3.51 -23.96 8.80
N ALA A 54 4.14 -23.62 9.93
CA ALA A 54 3.53 -22.80 10.99
C ALA A 54 3.73 -21.28 10.78
N ARG A 55 4.46 -20.86 9.77
CA ARG A 55 4.77 -19.46 9.51
C ARG A 55 3.73 -18.84 8.58
N LYS A 56 3.21 -17.66 8.94
CA LYS A 56 2.28 -16.90 8.11
C LYS A 56 2.92 -15.58 7.66
N TYR A 57 2.69 -15.25 6.41
CA TYR A 57 3.19 -14.03 5.78
C TYR A 57 2.08 -13.34 4.97
N CYS A 58 2.24 -12.04 4.79
CA CYS A 58 1.50 -11.26 3.81
C CYS A 58 2.41 -11.02 2.61
N LEU A 59 1.99 -11.48 1.43
CA LEU A 59 2.64 -11.19 0.16
C LEU A 59 1.85 -10.09 -0.54
N LYS A 60 2.53 -9.05 -1.01
CA LYS A 60 1.92 -7.91 -1.67
C LYS A 60 2.63 -7.57 -2.97
N ARG A 61 1.84 -7.44 -4.06
CA ARG A 61 2.29 -7.02 -5.38
C ARG A 61 1.45 -5.85 -5.88
N ALA A 62 2.08 -4.82 -6.44
CA ALA A 62 1.37 -3.73 -7.11
C ALA A 62 0.77 -4.22 -8.44
N LEU A 63 -0.44 -3.81 -8.76
CA LEU A 63 -1.11 -4.09 -10.02
C LEU A 63 -0.88 -2.93 -11.00
N ALA A 64 -0.51 -3.21 -12.25
CA ALA A 64 -0.39 -2.19 -13.29
C ALA A 64 -1.74 -1.51 -13.56
N GLN A 65 -2.84 -2.27 -13.52
CA GLN A 65 -4.20 -1.79 -13.64
C GLN A 65 -4.95 -2.01 -12.32
N LEU A 66 -5.62 -0.97 -11.82
CA LEU A 66 -6.37 -1.02 -10.58
C LEU A 66 -7.69 -1.79 -10.74
N LYS A 67 -8.16 -2.42 -9.67
CA LYS A 67 -9.43 -3.17 -9.60
C LYS A 67 -10.62 -2.23 -9.42
N VAL A 68 -10.85 -1.35 -10.40
CA VAL A 68 -11.95 -0.37 -10.40
C VAL A 68 -12.69 -0.42 -11.74
N SER A 69 -13.92 0.08 -11.79
CA SER A 69 -14.76 0.08 -12.99
C SER A 69 -14.21 0.95 -14.14
N ARG A 70 -13.39 1.93 -13.83
CA ARG A 70 -12.66 2.74 -14.80
C ARG A 70 -11.31 2.11 -15.10
N VAL A 71 -10.84 2.19 -16.34
CA VAL A 71 -9.45 1.85 -16.66
C VAL A 71 -8.55 2.88 -15.96
N TRP A 72 -7.81 2.40 -14.98
CA TRP A 72 -6.86 3.22 -14.22
C TRP A 72 -5.56 2.46 -14.06
N GLU A 73 -4.55 2.98 -14.73
CA GLU A 73 -3.20 2.44 -14.70
C GLU A 73 -2.34 3.23 -13.72
N ALA A 74 -1.45 2.53 -13.03
CA ALA A 74 -0.49 3.15 -12.13
C ALA A 74 0.85 2.42 -12.17
N PRO A 75 1.97 3.14 -12.06
CA PRO A 75 3.30 2.55 -12.09
C PRO A 75 3.46 1.44 -11.05
N VAL A 76 4.00 0.27 -11.43
CA VAL A 76 4.23 -0.85 -10.52
C VAL A 76 5.38 -0.62 -9.57
N GLU A 77 6.27 0.32 -9.90
CA GLU A 77 7.41 0.79 -9.09
C GLU A 77 6.97 1.35 -7.75
N ARG A 78 5.68 1.70 -7.58
CA ARG A 78 5.12 2.08 -6.28
C ARG A 78 5.25 0.98 -5.23
N ASN A 79 5.40 -0.28 -5.65
CA ASN A 79 5.68 -1.38 -4.74
C ASN A 79 7.05 -1.23 -4.05
N ASP A 80 8.07 -0.77 -4.79
CA ASP A 80 9.39 -0.45 -4.24
C ASP A 80 9.33 0.79 -3.33
N ALA A 81 8.56 1.80 -3.72
CA ALA A 81 8.34 2.98 -2.88
C ALA A 81 7.65 2.62 -1.55
N GLU A 82 6.65 1.74 -1.58
CA GLU A 82 5.98 1.23 -0.38
C GLU A 82 6.94 0.43 0.52
N TRP A 83 7.73 -0.47 -0.05
CA TRP A 83 8.76 -1.20 0.69
C TRP A 83 9.75 -0.26 1.38
N LYS A 84 10.26 0.75 0.67
CA LYS A 84 11.18 1.75 1.23
C LYS A 84 10.52 2.55 2.35
N TRP A 85 9.24 2.93 2.17
CA TRP A 85 8.49 3.65 3.18
C TRP A 85 8.35 2.81 4.46
N LEU A 86 7.93 1.55 4.34
CA LEU A 86 7.81 0.63 5.46
C LEU A 86 9.15 0.42 6.17
N ALA A 87 10.25 0.29 5.41
CA ALA A 87 11.59 0.16 5.97
C ALA A 87 12.02 1.40 6.75
N ALA A 88 11.75 2.60 6.22
CA ALA A 88 12.04 3.86 6.91
C ALA A 88 11.19 4.01 8.19
N ALA A 89 9.89 3.72 8.11
CA ALA A 89 8.99 3.77 9.26
C ALA A 89 9.41 2.78 10.36
N GLN A 90 9.78 1.54 9.98
CA GLN A 90 10.26 0.52 10.92
C GLN A 90 11.57 0.93 11.61
N ALA A 91 12.47 1.60 10.89
CA ALA A 91 13.73 2.09 11.46
C ALA A 91 13.52 3.24 12.45
N ILE A 92 12.54 4.10 12.20
CA ILE A 92 12.21 5.26 13.06
C ILE A 92 11.42 4.81 14.30
N TRP A 93 10.44 3.96 14.10
CA TRP A 93 9.58 3.44 15.17
C TRP A 93 9.36 1.92 14.99
N PRO A 94 10.16 1.08 15.64
CA PRO A 94 9.97 -0.37 15.61
C PRO A 94 8.55 -0.76 16.03
N GLY A 95 7.86 -1.54 15.21
CA GLY A 95 6.48 -1.96 15.43
C GLY A 95 5.41 -0.98 14.93
N ALA A 96 5.79 0.13 14.27
CA ALA A 96 4.81 1.01 13.60
C ALA A 96 4.18 0.36 12.36
N VAL A 97 4.88 -0.58 11.77
CA VAL A 97 4.48 -1.29 10.54
C VAL A 97 4.75 -2.79 10.67
N PRO A 98 4.12 -3.63 9.83
CA PRO A 98 4.44 -5.06 9.77
C PRO A 98 5.93 -5.27 9.49
N ARG A 99 6.54 -6.24 10.17
CA ARG A 99 7.95 -6.57 9.95
C ARG A 99 8.18 -7.04 8.52
N LEU A 100 9.08 -6.35 7.82
CA LEU A 100 9.51 -6.71 6.48
C LEU A 100 10.34 -7.99 6.48
N VAL A 101 10.13 -8.86 5.49
CA VAL A 101 10.79 -10.17 5.39
C VAL A 101 11.71 -10.25 4.19
N ARG A 102 11.17 -10.08 2.97
CA ARG A 102 11.92 -10.15 1.71
C ARG A 102 11.23 -9.33 0.62
N GLN A 103 12.03 -8.84 -0.31
CA GLN A 103 11.56 -8.17 -1.53
C GLN A 103 12.13 -8.90 -2.76
N ASP A 104 11.33 -9.06 -3.81
CA ASP A 104 11.74 -9.44 -5.16
C ASP A 104 11.35 -8.28 -6.08
N ARG A 105 12.32 -7.42 -6.40
CA ARG A 105 12.09 -6.21 -7.22
C ARG A 105 11.73 -6.57 -8.64
N ASP A 106 12.34 -7.63 -9.19
CA ASP A 106 12.09 -8.06 -10.56
C ASP A 106 10.66 -8.59 -10.73
N ALA A 107 10.13 -9.23 -9.69
CA ALA A 107 8.74 -9.67 -9.65
C ALA A 107 7.75 -8.57 -9.20
N GLY A 108 8.24 -7.39 -8.78
CA GLY A 108 7.43 -6.28 -8.31
C GLY A 108 6.61 -6.59 -7.06
N LEU A 109 7.17 -7.39 -6.14
CA LEU A 109 6.47 -7.81 -4.93
C LEU A 109 7.37 -7.88 -3.69
N PHE A 110 6.75 -7.86 -2.53
CA PHE A 110 7.42 -8.10 -1.27
C PHE A 110 6.59 -8.95 -0.31
N VAL A 111 7.29 -9.50 0.69
CA VAL A 111 6.73 -10.32 1.76
C VAL A 111 7.00 -9.65 3.09
N MET A 112 5.96 -9.57 3.92
CA MET A 112 6.00 -9.02 5.26
C MET A 112 5.27 -9.95 6.24
N GLU A 113 5.37 -9.65 7.51
CA GLU A 113 4.62 -10.31 8.57
C GLU A 113 3.11 -10.25 8.28
N TYR A 114 2.43 -11.37 8.49
CA TYR A 114 0.96 -11.38 8.48
C TYR A 114 0.44 -10.95 9.85
N LEU A 115 -0.37 -9.92 9.86
CA LEU A 115 -1.04 -9.44 11.06
C LEU A 115 -2.40 -10.14 11.19
N GLU A 116 -2.58 -10.93 12.25
CA GLU A 116 -3.84 -11.63 12.50
C GLU A 116 -4.95 -10.61 12.81
N PRO A 117 -6.09 -10.65 12.10
CA PRO A 117 -7.17 -9.65 12.24
C PRO A 117 -7.72 -9.51 13.66
N ASP A 118 -7.73 -10.60 14.44
CA ASP A 118 -8.21 -10.59 15.83
C ASP A 118 -7.32 -9.75 16.75
N ARG A 119 -6.01 -9.67 16.46
CA ARG A 119 -5.04 -8.83 17.19
C ARG A 119 -4.89 -7.44 16.60
N TYR A 120 -5.06 -7.35 15.30
CA TYR A 120 -4.86 -6.12 14.52
C TYR A 120 -6.11 -5.84 13.68
N PRO A 121 -7.21 -5.43 14.31
CA PRO A 121 -8.44 -5.15 13.59
C PRO A 121 -8.23 -3.96 12.63
N ASN A 122 -8.82 -4.07 11.44
CA ASN A 122 -8.71 -3.03 10.44
C ASN A 122 -9.44 -1.75 10.88
N TRP A 123 -8.71 -0.65 11.03
CA TRP A 123 -9.25 0.62 11.53
C TRP A 123 -10.34 1.20 10.64
N LYS A 124 -10.16 1.14 9.33
CA LYS A 124 -11.16 1.58 8.36
C LYS A 124 -12.48 0.81 8.50
N SER A 125 -12.41 -0.50 8.72
CA SER A 125 -13.60 -1.32 8.98
C SER A 125 -14.28 -0.92 10.29
N GLN A 126 -13.50 -0.70 11.36
CA GLN A 126 -14.04 -0.21 12.64
C GLN A 126 -14.76 1.13 12.47
N LEU A 127 -14.14 2.09 11.78
CA LEU A 127 -14.75 3.41 11.53
C LEU A 127 -16.05 3.29 10.73
N ARG A 128 -16.05 2.47 9.68
CA ARG A 128 -17.26 2.20 8.88
C ARG A 128 -18.39 1.59 9.72
N ASP A 129 -18.03 0.72 10.66
CA ASP A 129 -18.98 0.04 11.52
C ASP A 129 -19.34 0.88 12.77
N GLY A 130 -18.93 2.17 12.81
CA GLY A 130 -19.23 3.11 13.90
C GLY A 130 -18.42 2.90 15.17
N ILE A 131 -17.36 2.08 15.13
CA ILE A 131 -16.48 1.83 16.27
C ILE A 131 -15.42 2.92 16.31
N LEU A 132 -15.63 3.90 17.17
CA LEU A 132 -14.72 5.03 17.38
C LEU A 132 -13.84 4.77 18.60
N ARG A 133 -12.53 4.72 18.38
CA ARG A 133 -11.52 4.56 19.44
C ARG A 133 -10.52 5.71 19.33
N GLU A 134 -10.59 6.63 20.26
CA GLU A 134 -9.70 7.81 20.31
C GLU A 134 -8.24 7.39 20.44
N GLU A 135 -7.97 6.34 21.22
CA GLU A 135 -6.63 5.81 21.44
C GLU A 135 -5.96 5.34 20.13
N THR A 136 -6.76 4.83 19.18
CA THR A 136 -6.24 4.44 17.86
C THR A 136 -5.80 5.66 17.06
N ALA A 137 -6.62 6.73 17.06
CA ALA A 137 -6.28 7.97 16.37
C ALA A 137 -5.03 8.63 16.98
N VAL A 138 -4.93 8.68 18.31
CA VAL A 138 -3.76 9.18 19.03
C VAL A 138 -2.52 8.38 18.65
N ALA A 139 -2.59 7.04 18.73
CA ALA A 139 -1.47 6.16 18.41
C ALA A 139 -1.00 6.30 16.95
N VAL A 140 -1.91 6.48 16.01
CA VAL A 140 -1.58 6.74 14.60
C VAL A 140 -0.91 8.10 14.45
N GLY A 141 -1.48 9.15 15.08
CA GLY A 141 -0.92 10.51 15.07
C GLY A 141 0.50 10.58 15.62
N GLU A 142 0.78 9.92 16.74
CA GLU A 142 2.11 9.84 17.34
C GLU A 142 3.13 9.21 16.40
N ARG A 143 2.78 8.10 15.73
CA ARG A 143 3.67 7.42 14.78
C ARG A 143 3.95 8.29 13.55
N LEU A 144 2.92 8.93 13.00
CA LEU A 144 3.08 9.84 11.88
C LEU A 144 3.94 11.05 12.28
N ALA A 145 3.70 11.64 13.44
CA ALA A 145 4.50 12.75 13.95
C ALA A 145 5.97 12.37 14.11
N ALA A 146 6.27 11.19 14.65
CA ALA A 146 7.64 10.69 14.79
C ALA A 146 8.32 10.50 13.41
N ILE A 147 7.61 9.92 12.43
CA ILE A 147 8.12 9.73 11.06
C ILE A 147 8.38 11.10 10.41
N HIS A 148 7.42 12.03 10.50
CA HIS A 148 7.57 13.37 9.95
C HIS A 148 8.74 14.12 10.59
N ALA A 149 8.85 14.11 11.92
CA ALA A 149 9.94 14.79 12.64
C ALA A 149 11.32 14.21 12.29
N ALA A 150 11.43 12.89 12.17
CA ALA A 150 12.69 12.22 11.84
C ALA A 150 13.12 12.41 10.38
N THR A 151 12.20 12.79 9.48
CA THR A 151 12.46 12.89 8.04
C THR A 151 12.38 14.32 7.50
N ALA A 152 11.93 15.27 8.33
CA ALA A 152 11.77 16.65 7.91
C ALA A 152 13.09 17.31 7.52
N GLY A 153 13.10 17.97 6.35
CA GLY A 153 14.24 18.74 5.86
C GLY A 153 15.48 17.90 5.51
N ARG A 154 15.35 16.57 5.33
CA ARG A 154 16.47 15.67 5.03
C ARG A 154 16.60 15.41 3.54
N PRO A 155 17.67 15.94 2.86
CA PRO A 155 17.84 15.80 1.41
C PRO A 155 17.95 14.34 0.96
N GLU A 156 18.55 13.46 1.76
CA GLU A 156 18.68 12.04 1.47
C GLU A 156 17.31 11.32 1.42
N ILE A 157 16.36 11.77 2.23
CA ILE A 157 14.98 11.27 2.19
C ILE A 157 14.28 11.74 0.90
N VAL A 158 14.45 13.02 0.54
CA VAL A 158 13.90 13.56 -0.71
C VAL A 158 14.43 12.77 -1.91
N ALA A 159 15.73 12.50 -1.97
CA ALA A 159 16.34 11.74 -3.04
C ALA A 159 15.89 10.26 -3.09
N ALA A 160 15.70 9.62 -1.92
CA ALA A 160 15.26 8.23 -1.84
C ALA A 160 13.79 8.03 -2.24
N PHE A 161 12.96 9.09 -2.12
CA PHE A 161 11.52 9.08 -2.38
C PHE A 161 11.11 10.08 -3.47
N ASP A 162 11.92 10.19 -4.53
CA ASP A 162 11.57 10.99 -5.71
C ASP A 162 10.54 10.26 -6.58
N ASN A 163 9.32 10.17 -6.05
CA ASN A 163 8.18 9.45 -6.64
C ASN A 163 6.97 10.38 -6.86
N GLY A 164 7.23 11.65 -7.16
CA GLY A 164 6.19 12.66 -7.40
C GLY A 164 5.18 12.26 -8.48
N ASP A 165 5.64 11.68 -9.58
CA ASP A 165 4.78 11.22 -10.68
C ASP A 165 3.82 10.10 -10.23
N THR A 166 4.33 9.17 -9.43
CA THR A 166 3.49 8.12 -8.82
C THR A 166 2.46 8.72 -7.88
N PHE A 167 2.87 9.66 -7.01
CA PHE A 167 1.95 10.34 -6.10
C PHE A 167 0.88 11.12 -6.85
N TYR A 168 1.26 11.82 -7.92
CA TYR A 168 0.31 12.50 -8.79
C TYR A 168 -0.71 11.51 -9.37
N ALA A 169 -0.26 10.43 -9.99
CA ALA A 169 -1.10 9.46 -10.68
C ALA A 169 -2.10 8.74 -9.77
N ILE A 170 -1.73 8.47 -8.50
CA ILE A 170 -2.57 7.67 -7.59
C ILE A 170 -3.29 8.48 -6.52
N ARG A 171 -2.95 9.77 -6.35
CA ARG A 171 -3.56 10.64 -5.32
C ARG A 171 -4.09 11.95 -5.87
N LEU A 172 -3.28 12.72 -6.58
CA LEU A 172 -3.68 14.07 -6.98
C LEU A 172 -4.61 14.06 -8.19
N GLU A 173 -4.26 13.31 -9.22
CA GLU A 173 -5.07 13.19 -10.44
C GLU A 173 -6.49 12.67 -10.11
N PRO A 174 -6.67 11.51 -9.49
CA PRO A 174 -8.00 10.93 -9.31
C PRO A 174 -8.88 11.67 -8.30
N TYR A 175 -8.28 12.32 -7.30
CA TYR A 175 -9.04 12.98 -6.24
C TYR A 175 -9.24 14.48 -6.46
N LEU A 176 -8.29 15.16 -7.09
CA LEU A 176 -8.36 16.61 -7.31
C LEU A 176 -8.65 16.95 -8.76
N VAL A 177 -7.80 16.51 -9.68
CA VAL A 177 -7.91 16.89 -11.10
C VAL A 177 -9.16 16.28 -11.74
N ALA A 178 -9.43 14.99 -11.51
CA ALA A 178 -10.64 14.34 -12.03
C ALA A 178 -11.92 14.94 -11.43
N THR A 179 -11.90 15.35 -10.16
CA THR A 179 -13.01 16.08 -9.54
C THR A 179 -13.21 17.44 -10.21
N GLY A 180 -12.15 18.19 -10.50
CA GLY A 180 -12.22 19.46 -11.23
C GLY A 180 -12.81 19.33 -12.63
N ARG A 181 -12.61 18.21 -13.31
CA ARG A 181 -13.26 17.95 -14.62
C ARG A 181 -14.78 17.79 -14.52
N VAL A 182 -15.29 17.37 -13.38
CA VAL A 182 -16.74 17.23 -13.11
C VAL A 182 -17.30 18.55 -12.54
N HIS A 183 -16.56 19.21 -11.67
CA HIS A 183 -16.92 20.45 -11.00
C HIS A 183 -16.07 21.59 -11.57
N THR A 184 -16.46 22.08 -12.76
CA THR A 184 -15.69 23.06 -13.53
C THR A 184 -15.52 24.41 -12.84
N ASP A 185 -16.44 24.77 -11.95
CA ASP A 185 -16.40 25.95 -11.08
C ASP A 185 -15.25 25.89 -10.04
N LEU A 186 -14.78 24.68 -9.68
CA LEU A 186 -13.70 24.42 -8.74
C LEU A 186 -12.39 23.99 -9.44
N ALA A 187 -12.39 23.79 -10.76
CA ALA A 187 -11.26 23.20 -11.49
C ALA A 187 -9.94 23.92 -11.23
N ALA A 188 -9.93 25.24 -11.37
CA ALA A 188 -8.70 26.04 -11.17
C ALA A 188 -8.15 25.93 -9.74
N GLN A 189 -9.01 25.92 -8.73
CA GLN A 189 -8.62 25.78 -7.32
C GLN A 189 -8.07 24.38 -7.04
N LEU A 190 -8.69 23.33 -7.57
CA LEU A 190 -8.26 21.95 -7.38
C LEU A 190 -6.93 21.65 -8.10
N GLU A 191 -6.74 22.21 -9.31
CA GLU A 191 -5.46 22.12 -10.03
C GLU A 191 -4.33 22.87 -9.28
N ALA A 192 -4.61 24.08 -8.81
CA ALA A 192 -3.65 24.83 -8.00
C ALA A 192 -3.28 24.10 -6.71
N LEU A 193 -4.26 23.47 -6.03
CA LEU A 193 -4.02 22.66 -4.85
C LEU A 193 -3.16 21.42 -5.18
N ALA A 194 -3.45 20.73 -6.28
CA ALA A 194 -2.64 19.60 -6.73
C ALA A 194 -1.19 20.00 -6.99
N ALA A 195 -0.97 21.10 -7.71
CA ALA A 195 0.36 21.63 -8.02
C ALA A 195 1.12 22.04 -6.75
N ALA A 196 0.47 22.75 -5.82
CA ALA A 196 1.06 23.16 -4.56
C ALA A 196 1.42 21.95 -3.67
N THR A 197 0.55 20.94 -3.63
CA THR A 197 0.79 19.70 -2.88
C THR A 197 2.00 18.95 -3.43
N LEU A 198 2.10 18.80 -4.77
CA LEU A 198 3.20 18.11 -5.42
C LEU A 198 4.55 18.83 -5.20
N ALA A 199 4.53 20.17 -5.20
CA ALA A 199 5.72 20.99 -4.96
C ALA A 199 6.17 21.03 -3.50
N THR A 200 5.30 20.68 -2.55
CA THR A 200 5.58 20.78 -1.11
C THR A 200 6.19 19.50 -0.56
N LYS A 201 7.51 19.40 -0.53
CA LYS A 201 8.27 18.24 -0.03
C LYS A 201 8.91 18.58 1.32
N ARG A 202 8.19 18.37 2.43
CA ARG A 202 8.67 18.74 3.78
C ARG A 202 9.15 17.57 4.61
N ALA A 203 8.49 16.42 4.50
CA ALA A 203 8.79 15.20 5.26
C ALA A 203 8.28 13.98 4.48
N LEU A 204 8.66 12.79 4.90
CA LEU A 204 8.14 11.53 4.37
C LEU A 204 6.70 11.33 4.85
N VAL A 205 5.75 11.37 3.94
CA VAL A 205 4.31 11.18 4.23
C VAL A 205 3.83 9.80 3.79
N HIS A 206 2.83 9.25 4.49
CA HIS A 206 2.17 8.00 4.06
C HIS A 206 1.21 8.25 2.88
N GLY A 207 0.47 9.32 2.93
CA GLY A 207 -0.46 9.74 1.87
C GLY A 207 -1.78 8.96 1.79
N ASP A 208 -2.03 7.99 2.69
CA ASP A 208 -3.25 7.18 2.70
C ASP A 208 -3.43 6.50 4.06
N VAL A 209 -3.75 7.29 5.08
CA VAL A 209 -4.01 6.80 6.43
C VAL A 209 -5.51 6.81 6.70
N SER A 210 -6.11 5.61 6.82
CA SER A 210 -7.54 5.44 7.08
C SER A 210 -7.82 4.13 7.81
#